data_c245777cc710401afcebc5485dc94381
#
_entry.id   c245777cc710401afcebc5485dc94381
#
_cell.length_a   1.000
_cell.length_b   1.000
_cell.length_c   1.000
_cell.angle_alpha   90.00
_cell.angle_beta   90.00
_cell.angle_gamma   90.00
#
_symmetry.space_group_name_H-M   'P 1'
#
loop_
_entity.id
_entity.type
_entity.pdbx_description
1 polymer ?
#
loop_
_entity_poly.entity_id
_entity_poly.type
_entity_poly.pdbx_seq_one_letter_code
_entity_poly.pdbx_strand_id
1 'polypeptide(L)'
;PGYGGYMTYEKYNMGNIYGKSLYGIKNRTFRRTGFYEYAKAKKYLDPVNFFEMVRERPYLERLIKAGLYHLAEDIMDNKAQIYCKDSGNLGKALGIDRFRLKRLRTNNGGEIFLQWLLLEKTQNKLIHDDVILWMCREKLKPADLMFIMDRMAPLQIKNYLEKQAAESGESVKDLIKTWKDYLNMAIRVGVNVQDSVIYRARKLMQRHNEMIKEIEAKDLILRAGELEKKYPGLNRICRDLKKYEYADKEYQIVVPEKVDDILYEAKLMHHCVNNTETYYERMSQQESYILFLRKAEQPTEAYYTLEVEPDGTIRQTRTFYNQQNEDIELARDFLVKWQKQLKKKLAKEDYKLAVK
;
A
#
# COMPACT_ATOMS: atom_id res chain seq x y z
N PRO A 1 23.35 -41.64 -23.68
CA PRO A 1 23.70 -40.45 -24.38
C PRO A 1 22.80 -39.31 -23.91
N GLY A 2 23.30 -38.59 -22.93
CA GLY A 2 22.60 -37.47 -22.31
C GLY A 2 22.85 -36.20 -23.13
N TYR A 3 21.81 -35.63 -23.71
CA TYR A 3 21.83 -34.29 -24.24
C TYR A 3 21.32 -33.32 -23.18
N GLY A 4 22.21 -32.92 -22.30
CA GLY A 4 21.98 -31.88 -21.31
C GLY A 4 22.89 -30.69 -21.55
N GLY A 5 22.76 -30.03 -22.67
CA GLY A 5 23.42 -28.77 -22.93
C GLY A 5 22.36 -27.68 -23.14
N TYR A 6 21.85 -27.10 -22.05
CA TYR A 6 21.14 -25.84 -22.15
C TYR A 6 22.18 -24.78 -22.54
N MET A 7 22.25 -24.46 -23.84
CA MET A 7 22.95 -23.26 -24.28
C MET A 7 22.21 -22.05 -23.75
N THR A 8 22.80 -21.42 -22.75
CA THR A 8 22.31 -20.11 -22.31
C THR A 8 22.53 -19.12 -23.43
N TYR A 9 21.48 -18.52 -23.93
CA TYR A 9 21.45 -17.56 -25.04
C TYR A 9 22.39 -16.36 -24.87
N GLU A 10 22.91 -16.13 -23.68
CA GLU A 10 23.86 -15.06 -23.37
C GLU A 10 25.25 -15.22 -24.01
N LYS A 11 25.63 -16.42 -24.42
CA LYS A 11 26.98 -16.70 -24.95
C LYS A 11 27.09 -16.67 -26.47
N TYR A 12 25.99 -16.71 -27.19
CA TYR A 12 26.03 -16.75 -28.64
C TYR A 12 25.36 -15.51 -29.23
N ASN A 13 26.20 -14.59 -29.71
CA ASN A 13 25.72 -13.54 -30.59
C ASN A 13 25.23 -14.25 -31.86
N MET A 14 23.94 -14.46 -32.00
CA MET A 14 23.31 -15.11 -33.14
C MET A 14 23.69 -14.43 -34.46
N GLY A 15 24.08 -13.15 -34.41
CA GLY A 15 24.73 -12.46 -35.50
C GLY A 15 26.03 -13.10 -35.95
N ASN A 16 26.74 -13.84 -35.09
CA ASN A 16 27.98 -14.54 -35.50
C ASN A 16 27.70 -15.94 -36.08
N ILE A 17 26.64 -16.64 -35.67
CA ILE A 17 26.34 -17.99 -36.14
C ILE A 17 25.48 -17.95 -37.41
N TYR A 18 24.42 -17.14 -37.38
CA TYR A 18 23.46 -17.06 -38.49
C TYR A 18 23.51 -15.72 -39.21
N GLY A 19 23.96 -14.64 -38.56
CA GLY A 19 23.87 -13.29 -39.06
C GLY A 19 24.67 -13.06 -40.33
N LYS A 20 25.93 -13.49 -40.38
CA LYS A 20 26.73 -13.38 -41.61
C LYS A 20 26.17 -14.22 -42.73
N SER A 21 25.71 -15.44 -42.44
CA SER A 21 25.07 -16.32 -43.42
C SER A 21 23.73 -15.76 -43.91
N LEU A 22 22.91 -15.24 -42.97
CA LEU A 22 21.61 -14.67 -43.31
C LEU A 22 21.71 -13.29 -43.95
N TYR A 23 22.67 -12.45 -43.56
CA TYR A 23 22.97 -11.18 -44.26
C TYR A 23 23.51 -11.41 -45.67
N GLY A 24 24.18 -12.51 -45.92
CA GLY A 24 24.68 -12.91 -47.24
C GLY A 24 23.62 -13.50 -48.17
N ILE A 25 22.49 -13.94 -47.64
CA ILE A 25 21.42 -14.52 -48.47
C ILE A 25 20.73 -13.42 -49.27
N LYS A 26 21.05 -13.35 -50.55
CA LYS A 26 20.36 -12.47 -51.52
C LYS A 26 18.97 -12.98 -51.91
N ASN A 27 18.37 -13.90 -51.15
CA ASN A 27 17.08 -14.47 -51.43
C ASN A 27 15.98 -13.41 -51.27
N ARG A 28 15.29 -13.11 -52.39
CA ARG A 28 14.24 -12.10 -52.48
C ARG A 28 13.09 -12.39 -51.54
N THR A 29 12.78 -13.65 -51.28
CA THR A 29 11.72 -14.08 -50.36
C THR A 29 12.07 -13.76 -48.90
N PHE A 30 13.30 -14.07 -48.48
CA PHE A 30 13.77 -13.84 -47.13
C PHE A 30 13.82 -12.36 -46.76
N ARG A 31 14.23 -11.50 -47.74
CA ARG A 31 14.23 -10.03 -47.56
C ARG A 31 12.84 -9.43 -47.36
N ARG A 32 11.76 -10.15 -47.75
CA ARG A 32 10.39 -9.70 -47.60
C ARG A 32 9.82 -9.95 -46.23
N THR A 33 10.48 -10.74 -45.36
CA THR A 33 9.93 -11.21 -44.09
C THR A 33 10.05 -10.23 -42.94
N GLY A 34 10.67 -9.06 -43.11
CA GLY A 34 10.92 -8.13 -41.99
C GLY A 34 11.99 -8.60 -40.97
N PHE A 35 12.60 -9.77 -41.20
CA PHE A 35 13.64 -10.31 -40.34
C PHE A 35 14.87 -9.38 -40.24
N TYR A 36 15.30 -8.84 -41.35
CA TYR A 36 16.49 -7.97 -41.40
C TYR A 36 16.26 -6.65 -40.65
N GLU A 37 15.09 -6.07 -40.78
CA GLU A 37 14.70 -4.86 -40.04
C GLU A 37 14.72 -5.12 -38.56
N TYR A 38 14.16 -6.25 -38.13
CA TYR A 38 14.13 -6.64 -36.73
C TYR A 38 15.53 -6.98 -36.20
N ALA A 39 16.32 -7.73 -36.96
CA ALA A 39 17.70 -8.07 -36.61
C ALA A 39 18.62 -6.85 -36.45
N LYS A 40 18.37 -5.77 -37.19
CA LYS A 40 19.10 -4.49 -37.03
C LYS A 40 18.72 -3.78 -35.72
N ALA A 41 17.49 -3.92 -35.28
CA ALA A 41 16.99 -3.29 -34.03
C ALA A 41 17.36 -4.09 -32.78
N LYS A 42 17.64 -5.38 -32.93
CA LYS A 42 17.90 -6.30 -31.80
C LYS A 42 19.33 -6.81 -31.82
N LYS A 43 19.95 -6.81 -30.63
CA LYS A 43 21.30 -7.30 -30.43
C LYS A 43 21.41 -8.83 -30.43
N TYR A 44 20.31 -9.50 -30.08
CA TYR A 44 20.19 -10.96 -30.01
C TYR A 44 18.91 -11.40 -30.69
N LEU A 45 19.01 -12.26 -31.69
CA LEU A 45 17.88 -12.74 -32.44
C LEU A 45 18.04 -14.24 -32.74
N ASP A 46 17.01 -15.00 -32.34
CA ASP A 46 16.79 -16.35 -32.78
C ASP A 46 15.90 -16.35 -34.04
N PRO A 47 16.44 -16.71 -35.24
CA PRO A 47 15.65 -16.72 -36.45
C PRO A 47 14.48 -17.71 -36.39
N VAL A 48 14.68 -18.86 -35.80
CA VAL A 48 13.64 -19.92 -35.72
C VAL A 48 12.47 -19.40 -34.91
N ASN A 49 12.74 -18.89 -33.69
CA ASN A 49 11.72 -18.30 -32.83
C ASN A 49 11.01 -17.12 -33.50
N PHE A 50 11.75 -16.24 -34.21
CA PHE A 50 11.15 -15.13 -34.93
C PHE A 50 10.16 -15.64 -36.01
N PHE A 51 10.55 -16.63 -36.82
CA PHE A 51 9.66 -17.16 -37.86
C PHE A 51 8.46 -17.92 -37.30
N GLU A 52 8.62 -18.63 -36.19
CA GLU A 52 7.50 -19.28 -35.51
C GLU A 52 6.50 -18.24 -35.00
N MET A 53 6.97 -17.17 -34.35
CA MET A 53 6.11 -16.09 -33.88
C MET A 53 5.40 -15.35 -35.01
N VAL A 54 6.08 -15.09 -36.12
CA VAL A 54 5.46 -14.47 -37.32
C VAL A 54 4.46 -15.40 -37.97
N ARG A 55 4.71 -16.72 -37.98
CA ARG A 55 3.75 -17.72 -38.48
C ARG A 55 2.47 -17.71 -37.66
N GLU A 56 2.57 -17.66 -36.34
CA GLU A 56 1.43 -17.60 -35.45
C GLU A 56 0.72 -16.25 -35.47
N ARG A 57 1.49 -15.19 -35.67
CA ARG A 57 1.04 -13.79 -35.57
C ARG A 57 1.52 -12.98 -36.79
N PRO A 58 0.95 -13.20 -38.01
CA PRO A 58 1.43 -12.57 -39.25
C PRO A 58 1.48 -11.03 -39.22
N TYR A 59 0.69 -10.42 -38.34
CA TYR A 59 0.69 -8.96 -38.19
C TYR A 59 2.00 -8.41 -37.57
N LEU A 60 2.81 -9.23 -36.89
CA LEU A 60 4.13 -8.82 -36.36
C LEU A 60 5.06 -8.34 -37.46
N GLU A 61 5.03 -9.00 -38.61
CA GLU A 61 5.83 -8.60 -39.77
C GLU A 61 5.49 -7.17 -40.23
N ARG A 62 4.20 -6.80 -40.21
CA ARG A 62 3.75 -5.45 -40.57
C ARG A 62 4.23 -4.40 -39.58
N LEU A 63 4.21 -4.70 -38.27
CA LEU A 63 4.70 -3.81 -37.20
C LEU A 63 6.20 -3.54 -37.39
N ILE A 64 6.96 -4.61 -37.61
CA ILE A 64 8.42 -4.54 -37.80
C ILE A 64 8.76 -3.73 -39.06
N LYS A 65 8.12 -4.02 -40.20
CA LYS A 65 8.28 -3.24 -41.43
C LYS A 65 7.84 -1.78 -41.30
N ALA A 66 6.92 -1.50 -40.41
CA ALA A 66 6.51 -0.14 -40.06
C ALA A 66 7.46 0.56 -39.09
N GLY A 67 8.49 -0.10 -38.57
CA GLY A 67 9.43 0.45 -37.59
C GLY A 67 8.91 0.48 -36.18
N LEU A 68 7.84 -0.26 -35.86
CA LEU A 68 7.22 -0.35 -34.51
C LEU A 68 7.83 -1.51 -33.71
N TYR A 69 9.14 -1.48 -33.52
CA TYR A 69 9.89 -2.59 -32.94
C TYR A 69 9.49 -2.85 -31.47
N HIS A 70 9.37 -1.79 -30.66
CA HIS A 70 9.02 -1.92 -29.26
C HIS A 70 7.60 -2.49 -29.07
N LEU A 71 6.63 -2.04 -29.89
CA LEU A 71 5.28 -2.61 -29.86
C LEU A 71 5.28 -4.07 -30.32
N ALA A 72 6.08 -4.44 -31.32
CA ALA A 72 6.23 -5.82 -31.76
C ALA A 72 6.78 -6.70 -30.60
N GLU A 73 7.74 -6.21 -29.83
CA GLU A 73 8.27 -6.89 -28.65
C GLU A 73 7.21 -7.10 -27.58
N ASP A 74 6.48 -6.03 -27.24
CA ASP A 74 5.40 -6.11 -26.23
C ASP A 74 4.33 -7.13 -26.63
N ILE A 75 4.07 -7.28 -27.94
CA ILE A 75 3.14 -8.30 -28.46
C ILE A 75 3.76 -9.70 -28.37
N MET A 76 5.03 -9.85 -28.68
CA MET A 76 5.74 -11.13 -28.57
C MET A 76 5.78 -11.61 -27.11
N ASP A 77 5.97 -10.68 -26.18
CA ASP A 77 5.96 -10.93 -24.74
C ASP A 77 4.53 -11.05 -24.16
N ASN A 78 3.49 -11.07 -24.99
CA ASN A 78 2.06 -11.07 -24.59
C ASN A 78 1.64 -9.87 -23.72
N LYS A 79 2.36 -8.76 -23.77
CA LYS A 79 2.03 -7.54 -23.03
C LYS A 79 1.01 -6.65 -23.75
N ALA A 80 0.92 -6.78 -25.08
CA ALA A 80 0.02 -5.98 -25.92
C ALA A 80 -0.88 -6.86 -26.77
N GLN A 81 -2.05 -6.34 -27.15
CA GLN A 81 -3.00 -6.97 -28.06
C GLN A 81 -3.28 -6.06 -29.26
N ILE A 82 -3.56 -6.64 -30.41
CA ILE A 82 -4.04 -5.93 -31.58
C ILE A 82 -5.56 -6.08 -31.69
N TYR A 83 -6.27 -4.95 -31.74
CA TYR A 83 -7.73 -4.91 -31.75
C TYR A 83 -8.37 -5.45 -33.02
N CYS A 84 -7.69 -5.31 -34.18
CA CYS A 84 -8.20 -5.77 -35.47
C CYS A 84 -7.10 -6.49 -36.27
N LYS A 85 -6.93 -7.78 -35.98
CA LYS A 85 -5.86 -8.62 -36.57
C LYS A 85 -5.93 -8.71 -38.11
N ASP A 86 -7.13 -8.71 -38.67
CA ASP A 86 -7.36 -8.95 -40.09
C ASP A 86 -7.36 -7.69 -40.95
N SER A 87 -7.18 -6.52 -40.35
CA SER A 87 -7.12 -5.27 -41.09
C SER A 87 -5.84 -5.11 -41.88
N GLY A 88 -5.94 -4.87 -43.19
CA GLY A 88 -4.81 -4.51 -44.06
C GLY A 88 -4.19 -3.16 -43.67
N ASN A 89 -4.93 -2.29 -43.00
CA ASN A 89 -4.50 -0.98 -42.55
C ASN A 89 -4.00 -1.05 -41.07
N LEU A 90 -2.73 -0.69 -40.88
CA LEU A 90 -2.08 -0.77 -39.58
C LEU A 90 -2.75 0.13 -38.53
N GLY A 91 -3.18 1.34 -38.87
CA GLY A 91 -3.90 2.24 -38.00
C GLY A 91 -5.22 1.64 -37.52
N LYS A 92 -5.99 1.02 -38.44
CA LYS A 92 -7.23 0.29 -38.06
C LYS A 92 -6.93 -0.90 -37.17
N ALA A 93 -5.85 -1.66 -37.45
CA ALA A 93 -5.43 -2.80 -36.66
C ALA A 93 -5.06 -2.41 -35.23
N LEU A 94 -4.51 -1.21 -35.03
CA LEU A 94 -4.14 -0.65 -33.71
C LEU A 94 -5.25 0.23 -33.09
N GLY A 95 -6.37 0.42 -33.78
CA GLY A 95 -7.47 1.25 -33.30
C GLY A 95 -7.21 2.76 -33.33
N ILE A 96 -6.15 3.24 -34.00
CA ILE A 96 -5.73 4.64 -34.06
C ILE A 96 -5.75 5.20 -35.48
N ASP A 97 -5.82 6.54 -35.61
CA ASP A 97 -5.74 7.23 -36.87
C ASP A 97 -4.31 7.44 -37.38
N ARG A 98 -4.17 8.00 -38.59
CA ARG A 98 -2.89 8.23 -39.22
C ARG A 98 -1.98 9.18 -38.44
N PHE A 99 -2.54 10.19 -37.79
CA PHE A 99 -1.77 11.14 -36.99
C PHE A 99 -1.14 10.45 -35.79
N ARG A 100 -1.94 9.71 -35.02
CA ARG A 100 -1.48 8.93 -33.87
C ARG A 100 -0.51 7.83 -34.24
N LEU A 101 -0.75 7.16 -35.37
CA LEU A 101 0.18 6.16 -35.89
C LEU A 101 1.57 6.76 -36.21
N LYS A 102 1.62 7.98 -36.79
CA LYS A 102 2.88 8.68 -37.03
C LYS A 102 3.61 8.94 -35.69
N ARG A 103 2.92 9.42 -34.67
CA ARG A 103 3.51 9.68 -33.32
C ARG A 103 4.05 8.39 -32.71
N LEU A 104 3.26 7.30 -32.73
CA LEU A 104 3.68 5.98 -32.24
C LEU A 104 4.99 5.51 -32.93
N ARG A 105 5.09 5.69 -34.23
CA ARG A 105 6.29 5.32 -35.00
C ARG A 105 7.50 6.22 -34.69
N THR A 106 7.29 7.53 -34.66
CA THR A 106 8.36 8.50 -34.39
C THR A 106 9.00 8.27 -33.02
N ASN A 107 8.20 7.89 -32.04
CA ASN A 107 8.67 7.64 -30.66
C ASN A 107 9.02 6.16 -30.39
N ASN A 108 8.98 5.29 -31.44
CA ASN A 108 9.11 3.84 -31.24
C ASN A 108 8.31 3.32 -30.04
N GLY A 109 7.05 3.78 -29.94
CA GLY A 109 6.20 3.53 -28.78
C GLY A 109 5.78 2.06 -28.67
N GLY A 110 5.78 1.53 -27.44
CA GLY A 110 5.28 0.22 -27.09
C GLY A 110 3.79 0.24 -26.70
N GLU A 111 3.39 -0.79 -25.95
CA GLU A 111 2.00 -1.01 -25.52
C GLU A 111 1.45 0.17 -24.68
N ILE A 112 2.23 0.67 -23.71
CA ILE A 112 1.80 1.79 -22.87
C ILE A 112 1.56 3.05 -23.71
N PHE A 113 2.46 3.36 -24.65
CA PHE A 113 2.31 4.51 -25.53
C PHE A 113 1.03 4.38 -26.38
N LEU A 114 0.76 3.20 -26.91
CA LEU A 114 -0.46 2.91 -27.68
C LEU A 114 -1.72 3.10 -26.84
N GLN A 115 -1.73 2.64 -25.59
CA GLN A 115 -2.88 2.81 -24.69
C GLN A 115 -3.18 4.28 -24.43
N TRP A 116 -2.16 5.12 -24.23
CA TRP A 116 -2.35 6.57 -24.09
C TRP A 116 -2.89 7.23 -25.36
N LEU A 117 -2.45 6.79 -26.54
CA LEU A 117 -3.01 7.28 -27.82
C LEU A 117 -4.47 6.85 -28.01
N LEU A 118 -4.83 5.66 -27.57
CA LEU A 118 -6.22 5.18 -27.61
C LEU A 118 -7.12 5.99 -26.68
N LEU A 119 -6.64 6.28 -25.47
CA LEU A 119 -7.36 7.15 -24.56
C LEU A 119 -7.52 8.56 -25.12
N GLU A 120 -6.45 9.14 -25.66
CA GLU A 120 -6.45 10.45 -26.33
C GLU A 120 -7.52 10.50 -27.44
N LYS A 121 -7.60 9.45 -28.25
CA LYS A 121 -8.61 9.32 -29.32
C LYS A 121 -10.02 9.28 -28.75
N THR A 122 -10.24 8.49 -27.70
CA THR A 122 -11.55 8.32 -27.07
C THR A 122 -12.04 9.61 -26.43
N GLN A 123 -11.14 10.33 -25.75
CA GLN A 123 -11.47 11.60 -25.10
C GLN A 123 -11.43 12.81 -26.04
N ASN A 124 -10.97 12.64 -27.28
CA ASN A 124 -10.72 13.71 -28.25
C ASN A 124 -9.91 14.89 -27.67
N LYS A 125 -8.92 14.57 -26.83
CA LYS A 125 -8.10 15.56 -26.12
C LYS A 125 -6.63 15.21 -26.27
N LEU A 126 -5.86 16.07 -26.95
CA LEU A 126 -4.44 15.85 -27.24
C LEU A 126 -3.60 15.73 -25.96
N ILE A 127 -2.76 14.70 -25.90
CA ILE A 127 -1.75 14.52 -24.86
C ILE A 127 -0.36 14.68 -25.53
N HIS A 128 0.48 15.56 -25.03
CA HIS A 128 1.82 15.76 -25.56
C HIS A 128 2.69 14.51 -25.45
N ASP A 129 3.53 14.28 -26.46
CA ASP A 129 4.39 13.09 -26.51
C ASP A 129 5.33 12.99 -25.32
N ASP A 130 5.85 14.10 -24.81
CA ASP A 130 6.71 14.14 -23.62
C ASP A 130 6.01 13.59 -22.38
N VAL A 131 4.71 13.86 -22.24
CA VAL A 131 3.89 13.34 -21.15
C VAL A 131 3.71 11.84 -21.29
N ILE A 132 3.39 11.38 -22.52
CA ILE A 132 3.23 9.94 -22.80
C ILE A 132 4.56 9.20 -22.59
N LEU A 133 5.67 9.77 -23.04
CA LEU A 133 7.01 9.19 -22.84
C LEU A 133 7.38 9.11 -21.36
N TRP A 134 7.00 10.12 -20.58
CA TRP A 134 7.15 10.07 -19.11
C TRP A 134 6.32 8.94 -18.51
N MET A 135 5.04 8.82 -18.90
CA MET A 135 4.18 7.71 -18.46
C MET A 135 4.78 6.34 -18.83
N CYS A 136 5.41 6.22 -20.01
CA CYS A 136 6.09 5.00 -20.40
C CYS A 136 7.30 4.68 -19.53
N ARG A 137 8.12 5.69 -19.18
CA ARG A 137 9.27 5.51 -18.28
C ARG A 137 8.84 5.03 -16.90
N GLU A 138 7.78 5.62 -16.36
CA GLU A 138 7.21 5.25 -15.06
C GLU A 138 6.35 3.97 -15.14
N LYS A 139 6.19 3.38 -16.33
CA LYS A 139 5.35 2.19 -16.60
C LYS A 139 3.89 2.37 -16.19
N LEU A 140 3.34 3.56 -16.39
CA LEU A 140 1.98 3.94 -16.03
C LEU A 140 1.04 3.79 -17.22
N LYS A 141 0.05 2.91 -17.09
CA LYS A 141 -1.06 2.78 -18.02
C LYS A 141 -2.17 3.77 -17.69
N PRO A 142 -3.04 4.14 -18.64
CA PRO A 142 -4.21 4.96 -18.33
C PRO A 142 -5.06 4.42 -17.18
N ALA A 143 -5.23 3.10 -17.11
CA ALA A 143 -5.99 2.43 -16.07
C ALA A 143 -5.47 2.72 -14.64
N ASP A 144 -4.17 2.91 -14.47
CA ASP A 144 -3.54 3.19 -13.18
C ASP A 144 -3.95 4.57 -12.62
N LEU A 145 -4.36 5.49 -13.49
CA LEU A 145 -4.66 6.89 -13.18
C LEU A 145 -6.14 7.25 -13.35
N MET A 146 -7.02 6.29 -13.71
CA MET A 146 -8.45 6.55 -13.92
C MET A 146 -9.14 7.18 -12.71
N PHE A 147 -8.67 6.89 -11.49
CA PHE A 147 -9.24 7.42 -10.24
C PHE A 147 -9.11 8.94 -10.09
N ILE A 148 -8.27 9.59 -10.92
CA ILE A 148 -7.99 11.04 -10.83
C ILE A 148 -8.16 11.77 -12.17
N MET A 149 -8.27 11.05 -13.28
CA MET A 149 -8.28 11.66 -14.62
C MET A 149 -9.57 12.44 -14.96
N ASP A 150 -10.63 12.31 -14.17
CA ASP A 150 -11.82 13.15 -14.21
C ASP A 150 -11.57 14.57 -13.69
N ARG A 151 -10.56 14.74 -12.83
CA ARG A 151 -10.20 15.99 -12.13
C ARG A 151 -8.90 16.62 -12.59
N MET A 152 -7.98 15.81 -13.11
CA MET A 152 -6.65 16.27 -13.53
C MET A 152 -6.29 15.76 -14.93
N ALA A 153 -5.80 16.66 -15.79
CA ALA A 153 -5.22 16.27 -17.08
C ALA A 153 -3.88 15.51 -16.88
N PRO A 154 -3.48 14.64 -17.82
CA PRO A 154 -2.24 13.86 -17.74
C PRO A 154 -0.98 14.70 -17.43
N LEU A 155 -0.85 15.88 -18.00
CA LEU A 155 0.25 16.81 -17.71
C LEU A 155 0.23 17.30 -16.25
N GLN A 156 -0.95 17.58 -15.70
CA GLN A 156 -1.08 18.01 -14.32
C GLN A 156 -0.74 16.87 -13.34
N ILE A 157 -1.14 15.65 -13.69
CA ILE A 157 -0.80 14.44 -12.93
C ILE A 157 0.71 14.23 -12.92
N LYS A 158 1.36 14.29 -14.10
CA LYS A 158 2.82 14.22 -14.22
C LYS A 158 3.50 15.23 -13.30
N ASN A 159 3.18 16.51 -13.44
CA ASN A 159 3.81 17.59 -12.67
C ASN A 159 3.58 17.44 -11.15
N TYR A 160 2.41 16.97 -10.77
CA TYR A 160 2.10 16.69 -9.37
C TYR A 160 2.95 15.55 -8.81
N LEU A 161 3.01 14.42 -9.51
CA LEU A 161 3.78 13.25 -9.07
C LEU A 161 5.30 13.53 -9.06
N GLU A 162 5.84 14.23 -10.06
CA GLU A 162 7.25 14.63 -10.06
C GLU A 162 7.59 15.52 -8.85
N LYS A 163 6.69 16.46 -8.53
CA LYS A 163 6.87 17.31 -7.35
C LYS A 163 6.82 16.51 -6.05
N GLN A 164 5.84 15.61 -5.90
CA GLN A 164 5.71 14.78 -4.71
C GLN A 164 6.90 13.81 -4.55
N ALA A 165 7.39 13.24 -5.66
CA ALA A 165 8.58 12.38 -5.65
C ALA A 165 9.84 13.15 -5.21
N ALA A 166 10.03 14.37 -5.72
CA ALA A 166 11.15 15.22 -5.30
C ALA A 166 11.08 15.62 -3.81
N GLU A 167 9.86 15.82 -3.26
CA GLU A 167 9.67 16.20 -1.86
C GLU A 167 9.81 15.03 -0.89
N SER A 168 9.39 13.81 -1.28
CA SER A 168 9.33 12.64 -0.39
C SER A 168 10.46 11.64 -0.58
N GLY A 169 11.11 11.64 -1.76
CA GLY A 169 12.06 10.58 -2.15
C GLY A 169 11.41 9.27 -2.58
N GLU A 170 10.08 9.18 -2.58
CA GLU A 170 9.34 7.98 -2.92
C GLU A 170 9.24 7.75 -4.43
N SER A 171 9.07 6.49 -4.84
CA SER A 171 8.83 6.16 -6.24
C SER A 171 7.46 6.68 -6.70
N VAL A 172 7.34 7.05 -7.98
CA VAL A 172 6.06 7.49 -8.58
C VAL A 172 4.97 6.43 -8.39
N LYS A 173 5.34 5.16 -8.49
CA LYS A 173 4.41 4.03 -8.32
C LYS A 173 3.86 3.93 -6.90
N ASP A 174 4.69 4.14 -5.91
CA ASP A 174 4.27 4.09 -4.50
C ASP A 174 3.46 5.35 -4.14
N LEU A 175 3.83 6.51 -4.68
CA LEU A 175 3.04 7.73 -4.56
C LEU A 175 1.62 7.59 -5.12
N ILE A 176 1.44 6.89 -6.25
CA ILE A 176 0.10 6.62 -6.80
C ILE A 176 -0.73 5.74 -5.85
N LYS A 177 -0.12 4.72 -5.23
CA LYS A 177 -0.80 3.89 -4.23
C LYS A 177 -1.23 4.74 -3.02
N THR A 178 -0.29 5.51 -2.46
CA THR A 178 -0.55 6.40 -1.33
C THR A 178 -1.61 7.44 -1.67
N TRP A 179 -1.58 8.00 -2.88
CA TRP A 179 -2.57 8.98 -3.32
C TRP A 179 -3.97 8.39 -3.42
N LYS A 180 -4.08 7.20 -4.03
CA LYS A 180 -5.34 6.48 -4.13
C LYS A 180 -5.90 6.12 -2.75
N ASP A 181 -5.03 5.65 -1.86
CA ASP A 181 -5.41 5.31 -0.48
C ASP A 181 -5.86 6.55 0.30
N TYR A 182 -5.12 7.64 0.22
CA TYR A 182 -5.50 8.93 0.80
C TYR A 182 -6.88 9.41 0.35
N LEU A 183 -7.19 9.35 -0.95
CA LEU A 183 -8.50 9.76 -1.47
C LEU A 183 -9.61 8.82 -1.00
N ASN A 184 -9.37 7.53 -0.91
CA ASN A 184 -10.33 6.57 -0.36
C ASN A 184 -10.62 6.85 1.12
N MET A 185 -9.58 7.15 1.90
CA MET A 185 -9.73 7.57 3.30
C MET A 185 -10.51 8.88 3.43
N ALA A 186 -10.22 9.87 2.59
CA ALA A 186 -10.95 11.14 2.57
C ALA A 186 -12.45 10.94 2.29
N ILE A 187 -12.81 10.05 1.35
CA ILE A 187 -14.20 9.66 1.09
C ILE A 187 -14.82 9.02 2.34
N ARG A 188 -14.11 8.09 2.98
CA ARG A 188 -14.59 7.38 4.18
C ARG A 188 -14.92 8.33 5.33
N VAL A 189 -14.14 9.40 5.51
CA VAL A 189 -14.40 10.41 6.56
C VAL A 189 -15.35 11.53 6.14
N GLY A 190 -15.89 11.46 4.92
CA GLY A 190 -16.87 12.43 4.41
C GLY A 190 -16.27 13.73 3.87
N VAL A 191 -14.96 13.76 3.58
CA VAL A 191 -14.30 14.93 2.99
C VAL A 191 -14.62 15.01 1.50
N ASN A 192 -14.88 16.23 1.00
CA ASN A 192 -15.20 16.45 -0.42
C ASN A 192 -13.93 16.27 -1.29
N VAL A 193 -13.80 15.11 -1.92
CA VAL A 193 -12.69 14.78 -2.82
C VAL A 193 -12.73 15.49 -4.18
N GLN A 194 -13.74 16.31 -4.45
CA GLN A 194 -13.78 17.20 -5.63
C GLN A 194 -13.05 18.52 -5.37
N ASP A 195 -12.75 18.82 -4.12
CA ASP A 195 -11.94 20.01 -3.79
C ASP A 195 -10.47 19.77 -4.19
N SER A 196 -9.91 20.74 -4.91
CA SER A 196 -8.52 20.70 -5.37
C SER A 196 -7.50 20.65 -4.25
N VAL A 197 -7.81 21.19 -3.08
CA VAL A 197 -6.97 21.12 -1.88
C VAL A 197 -6.86 19.67 -1.40
N ILE A 198 -7.91 18.87 -1.62
CA ILE A 198 -7.97 17.46 -1.23
C ILE A 198 -7.34 16.59 -2.31
N TYR A 199 -7.91 16.57 -3.54
CA TYR A 199 -7.41 15.63 -4.55
C TYR A 199 -5.98 15.96 -5.03
N ARG A 200 -5.49 17.18 -4.80
CA ARG A 200 -4.14 17.64 -5.13
C ARG A 200 -3.41 18.11 -3.88
N ALA A 201 -3.46 17.30 -2.83
CA ALA A 201 -2.91 17.63 -1.53
C ALA A 201 -1.42 17.99 -1.63
N ARG A 202 -1.03 19.11 -0.97
CA ARG A 202 0.37 19.41 -0.76
C ARG A 202 0.95 18.44 0.26
N LYS A 203 2.21 17.99 0.08
CA LYS A 203 2.88 17.02 0.96
C LYS A 203 2.01 15.76 1.19
N LEU A 204 1.73 15.04 0.10
CA LEU A 204 0.83 13.89 0.08
C LEU A 204 1.11 12.89 1.20
N MET A 205 2.37 12.52 1.44
CA MET A 205 2.75 11.57 2.49
C MET A 205 2.36 12.05 3.89
N GLN A 206 2.58 13.34 4.17
CA GLN A 206 2.18 13.91 5.46
C GLN A 206 0.65 13.89 5.62
N ARG A 207 -0.10 14.32 4.60
CA ARG A 207 -1.57 14.31 4.62
C ARG A 207 -2.17 12.92 4.73
N HIS A 208 -1.57 11.95 4.06
CA HIS A 208 -1.95 10.54 4.20
C HIS A 208 -1.78 10.05 5.64
N ASN A 209 -0.63 10.33 6.27
CA ASN A 209 -0.36 9.92 7.65
C ASN A 209 -1.27 10.63 8.67
N GLU A 210 -1.59 11.91 8.45
CA GLU A 210 -2.57 12.66 9.26
C GLU A 210 -3.96 12.03 9.16
N MET A 211 -4.38 11.64 7.95
CA MET A 211 -5.67 11.00 7.71
C MET A 211 -5.78 9.61 8.37
N ILE A 212 -4.70 8.82 8.35
CA ILE A 212 -4.65 7.55 9.08
C ILE A 212 -4.92 7.79 10.56
N LYS A 213 -4.20 8.73 11.19
CA LYS A 213 -4.38 9.05 12.62
C LYS A 213 -5.81 9.51 12.94
N GLU A 214 -6.41 10.32 12.07
CA GLU A 214 -7.78 10.78 12.24
C GLU A 214 -8.81 9.63 12.18
N ILE A 215 -8.66 8.73 11.21
CA ILE A 215 -9.53 7.55 11.07
C ILE A 215 -9.37 6.65 12.29
N GLU A 216 -8.15 6.40 12.69
CA GLU A 216 -7.84 5.57 13.86
C GLU A 216 -8.45 6.12 15.14
N ALA A 217 -8.41 7.44 15.34
CA ALA A 217 -9.04 8.08 16.49
C ALA A 217 -10.58 7.95 16.44
N LYS A 218 -11.19 8.14 15.26
CA LYS A 218 -12.64 7.96 15.07
C LYS A 218 -13.07 6.52 15.31
N ASP A 219 -12.32 5.54 14.80
CA ASP A 219 -12.62 4.11 15.00
C ASP A 219 -12.55 3.73 16.49
N LEU A 220 -11.59 4.27 17.25
CA LEU A 220 -11.53 4.07 18.70
C LEU A 220 -12.74 4.66 19.42
N ILE A 221 -13.16 5.88 19.08
CA ILE A 221 -14.34 6.52 19.68
C ILE A 221 -15.61 5.73 19.39
N LEU A 222 -15.79 5.27 18.14
CA LEU A 222 -16.93 4.43 17.75
C LEU A 222 -16.93 3.13 18.56
N ARG A 223 -15.79 2.45 18.65
CA ARG A 223 -15.67 1.20 19.41
C ARG A 223 -15.95 1.40 20.90
N ALA A 224 -15.45 2.46 21.49
CA ALA A 224 -15.75 2.81 22.89
C ALA A 224 -17.26 3.03 23.11
N GLY A 225 -17.92 3.72 22.19
CA GLY A 225 -19.38 3.93 22.23
C GLY A 225 -20.17 2.62 22.08
N GLU A 226 -19.73 1.68 21.24
CA GLU A 226 -20.33 0.35 21.13
C GLU A 226 -20.19 -0.45 22.44
N LEU A 227 -18.99 -0.43 23.04
CA LEU A 227 -18.73 -1.12 24.30
C LEU A 227 -19.56 -0.54 25.46
N GLU A 228 -19.68 0.79 25.56
CA GLU A 228 -20.50 1.44 26.58
C GLU A 228 -22.00 1.13 26.40
N LYS A 229 -22.48 0.99 25.14
CA LYS A 229 -23.86 0.54 24.87
C LYS A 229 -24.09 -0.91 25.28
N LYS A 230 -23.12 -1.78 25.01
CA LYS A 230 -23.22 -3.21 25.32
C LYS A 230 -23.02 -3.51 26.80
N TYR A 231 -22.16 -2.75 27.47
CA TYR A 231 -21.80 -2.86 28.86
C TYR A 231 -21.97 -1.51 29.56
N PRO A 232 -23.21 -1.10 29.89
CA PRO A 232 -23.48 0.22 30.43
C PRO A 232 -22.75 0.47 31.76
N GLY A 233 -22.13 1.63 31.86
CA GLY A 233 -21.43 2.06 33.07
C GLY A 233 -19.94 1.79 33.12
N LEU A 234 -19.33 1.27 32.05
CA LEU A 234 -17.87 1.06 31.98
C LEU A 234 -17.09 2.34 32.26
N ASN A 235 -17.50 3.47 31.65
CA ASN A 235 -16.86 4.76 31.92
C ASN A 235 -16.98 5.23 33.37
N ARG A 236 -18.06 4.87 34.08
CA ARG A 236 -18.20 5.12 35.50
C ARG A 236 -17.22 4.25 36.28
N ILE A 237 -17.15 2.95 35.94
CA ILE A 237 -16.21 2.02 36.57
C ILE A 237 -14.77 2.53 36.41
N CYS A 238 -14.36 2.96 35.20
CA CYS A 238 -13.02 3.53 34.99
C CYS A 238 -12.73 4.68 35.97
N ARG A 239 -13.66 5.63 36.14
CA ARG A 239 -13.48 6.75 37.07
C ARG A 239 -13.40 6.29 38.54
N ASP A 240 -14.15 5.26 38.91
CA ASP A 240 -14.16 4.70 40.28
C ASP A 240 -12.85 3.95 40.60
N LEU A 241 -12.04 3.61 39.58
CA LEU A 241 -10.72 2.99 39.76
C LEU A 241 -9.65 3.95 40.27
N LYS A 242 -9.91 5.24 40.44
CA LYS A 242 -8.93 6.22 40.92
C LYS A 242 -8.28 5.84 42.24
N LYS A 243 -8.98 5.09 43.08
CA LYS A 243 -8.45 4.55 44.33
C LYS A 243 -7.30 3.54 44.15
N TYR A 244 -7.15 2.94 42.95
CA TYR A 244 -6.07 2.00 42.60
C TYR A 244 -4.78 2.70 42.21
N GLU A 245 -4.80 4.01 41.98
CA GLU A 245 -3.59 4.78 41.64
C GLU A 245 -2.58 4.73 42.80
N TYR A 246 -1.33 4.54 42.42
CA TYR A 246 -0.19 4.55 43.32
C TYR A 246 1.08 4.88 42.54
N ALA A 247 1.99 5.60 43.14
CA ALA A 247 3.27 5.92 42.54
C ALA A 247 4.39 5.94 43.60
N ASP A 248 5.58 5.56 43.18
CA ASP A 248 6.81 5.81 43.93
C ASP A 248 7.86 6.48 42.98
N LYS A 249 9.12 6.40 43.34
CA LYS A 249 10.18 7.03 42.57
C LYS A 249 10.50 6.32 41.24
N GLU A 250 10.17 5.04 41.09
CA GLU A 250 10.55 4.20 39.96
C GLU A 250 9.37 3.86 39.07
N TYR A 251 8.18 3.63 39.66
CA TYR A 251 7.00 3.16 38.94
C TYR A 251 5.72 3.86 39.41
N GLN A 252 4.68 3.78 38.58
CA GLN A 252 3.33 4.22 38.90
C GLN A 252 2.27 3.31 38.30
N ILE A 253 1.16 3.12 39.06
CA ILE A 253 -0.08 2.57 38.53
C ILE A 253 -0.97 3.72 38.09
N VAL A 254 -1.33 3.70 36.80
CA VAL A 254 -2.25 4.65 36.18
C VAL A 254 -3.56 3.92 35.87
N VAL A 255 -4.68 4.56 36.13
CA VAL A 255 -6.01 4.01 35.83
C VAL A 255 -6.58 4.67 34.58
N PRO A 256 -7.39 3.96 33.78
CA PRO A 256 -8.11 4.59 32.68
C PRO A 256 -9.18 5.53 33.23
N GLU A 257 -9.37 6.70 32.61
CA GLU A 257 -10.50 7.60 32.94
C GLU A 257 -11.78 7.17 32.23
N LYS A 258 -11.62 6.52 31.07
CA LYS A 258 -12.69 6.03 30.20
C LYS A 258 -12.25 4.84 29.38
N VAL A 259 -13.21 4.18 28.73
CA VAL A 259 -12.97 3.00 27.87
C VAL A 259 -12.02 3.32 26.71
N ASP A 260 -12.08 4.55 26.18
CA ASP A 260 -11.18 5.00 25.11
C ASP A 260 -9.70 4.83 25.48
N ASP A 261 -9.34 5.08 26.75
CA ASP A 261 -7.96 4.97 27.24
C ASP A 261 -7.47 3.51 27.18
N ILE A 262 -8.37 2.56 27.52
CA ILE A 262 -8.06 1.12 27.44
C ILE A 262 -7.85 0.70 25.98
N LEU A 263 -8.74 1.17 25.09
CA LEU A 263 -8.64 0.86 23.65
C LEU A 263 -7.38 1.49 23.04
N TYR A 264 -7.05 2.73 23.42
CA TYR A 264 -5.85 3.42 22.96
C TYR A 264 -4.58 2.67 23.40
N GLU A 265 -4.50 2.31 24.68
CA GLU A 265 -3.39 1.52 25.24
C GLU A 265 -3.26 0.17 24.51
N ALA A 266 -4.38 -0.55 24.38
CA ALA A 266 -4.40 -1.85 23.72
C ALA A 266 -3.95 -1.77 22.25
N LYS A 267 -4.30 -0.69 21.55
CA LYS A 267 -3.85 -0.44 20.21
C LYS A 267 -2.36 -0.12 20.16
N LEU A 268 -1.89 0.77 21.02
CA LEU A 268 -0.48 1.18 21.10
C LEU A 268 0.43 -0.02 21.34
N MET A 269 0.02 -0.92 22.23
CA MET A 269 0.79 -2.09 22.62
C MET A 269 0.47 -3.36 21.81
N HIS A 270 -0.42 -3.27 20.81
CA HIS A 270 -0.87 -4.42 20.01
C HIS A 270 -1.46 -5.55 20.87
N HIS A 271 -2.28 -5.20 21.89
CA HIS A 271 -2.90 -6.15 22.78
C HIS A 271 -4.22 -6.70 22.24
N CYS A 272 -4.52 -7.95 22.63
CA CYS A 272 -5.82 -8.58 22.35
C CYS A 272 -7.01 -7.90 23.06
N VAL A 273 -6.79 -7.09 24.08
CA VAL A 273 -7.83 -6.31 24.80
C VAL A 273 -8.65 -5.45 23.83
N ASN A 274 -8.04 -4.98 22.72
CA ASN A 274 -8.76 -4.23 21.69
C ASN A 274 -9.86 -5.05 20.99
N ASN A 275 -9.63 -6.37 20.81
CA ASN A 275 -10.49 -7.26 20.04
C ASN A 275 -11.28 -8.26 20.88
N THR A 276 -10.96 -8.39 22.18
CA THR A 276 -11.54 -9.40 23.08
C THR A 276 -12.50 -8.74 24.06
N GLU A 277 -13.79 -8.97 23.88
CA GLU A 277 -14.84 -8.34 24.71
C GLU A 277 -14.90 -8.87 26.14
N THR A 278 -14.34 -10.05 26.40
CA THR A 278 -14.33 -10.67 27.74
C THR A 278 -13.75 -9.75 28.83
N TYR A 279 -12.79 -8.90 28.51
CA TYR A 279 -12.24 -7.96 29.49
C TYR A 279 -13.26 -6.90 29.91
N TYR A 280 -14.04 -6.37 28.95
CA TYR A 280 -15.07 -5.36 29.23
C TYR A 280 -16.29 -5.97 29.94
N GLU A 281 -16.63 -7.22 29.62
CA GLU A 281 -17.64 -7.99 30.31
C GLU A 281 -17.26 -8.17 31.79
N ARG A 282 -16.05 -8.67 32.09
CA ARG A 282 -15.54 -8.81 33.44
C ARG A 282 -15.48 -7.48 34.19
N MET A 283 -15.09 -6.40 33.48
CA MET A 283 -15.13 -5.06 34.10
C MET A 283 -16.55 -4.65 34.47
N SER A 284 -17.52 -4.87 33.57
CA SER A 284 -18.93 -4.54 33.85
C SER A 284 -19.52 -5.32 35.03
N GLN A 285 -19.05 -6.57 35.19
CA GLN A 285 -19.42 -7.47 36.29
C GLN A 285 -18.57 -7.23 37.57
N GLN A 286 -17.61 -6.30 37.51
CA GLN A 286 -16.65 -6.01 38.56
C GLN A 286 -15.81 -7.21 39.01
N GLU A 287 -15.52 -8.13 38.09
CA GLU A 287 -14.68 -9.31 38.33
C GLU A 287 -13.19 -9.00 38.18
N SER A 288 -12.84 -8.13 37.23
CA SER A 288 -11.48 -7.66 37.02
C SER A 288 -11.47 -6.28 36.35
N TYR A 289 -10.36 -5.59 36.49
CA TYR A 289 -10.15 -4.24 35.96
C TYR A 289 -8.85 -4.19 35.15
N ILE A 290 -8.78 -3.29 34.17
CA ILE A 290 -7.58 -3.01 33.38
C ILE A 290 -6.91 -1.77 33.96
N LEU A 291 -5.64 -1.89 34.34
CA LEU A 291 -4.77 -0.83 34.84
C LEU A 291 -3.48 -0.78 34.03
N PHE A 292 -2.74 0.33 34.13
CA PHE A 292 -1.49 0.53 33.42
C PHE A 292 -0.34 0.71 34.41
N LEU A 293 0.73 -0.06 34.23
CA LEU A 293 2.00 0.17 34.90
C LEU A 293 2.87 1.05 34.02
N ARG A 294 3.43 2.10 34.58
CA ARG A 294 4.34 3.05 33.91
C ARG A 294 5.65 3.16 34.69
N LYS A 295 6.73 3.50 34.00
CA LYS A 295 7.96 3.96 34.64
C LYS A 295 7.78 5.41 35.06
N ALA A 296 8.23 5.78 36.26
CA ALA A 296 8.07 7.15 36.78
C ALA A 296 8.82 8.19 35.92
N GLU A 297 9.94 7.81 35.33
CA GLU A 297 10.72 8.64 34.41
C GLU A 297 10.05 8.85 33.03
N GLN A 298 9.11 7.96 32.65
CA GLN A 298 8.39 7.95 31.37
C GLN A 298 6.88 7.75 31.58
N PRO A 299 6.20 8.68 32.27
CA PRO A 299 4.83 8.47 32.75
C PRO A 299 3.79 8.35 31.65
N THR A 300 4.09 8.84 30.45
CA THR A 300 3.22 8.80 29.27
C THR A 300 3.47 7.60 28.35
N GLU A 301 4.58 6.90 28.54
CA GLU A 301 4.93 5.75 27.71
C GLU A 301 4.33 4.46 28.24
N ALA A 302 3.79 3.66 27.32
CA ALA A 302 3.24 2.35 27.66
C ALA A 302 4.36 1.40 28.10
N TYR A 303 4.14 0.68 29.21
CA TYR A 303 5.09 -0.29 29.72
C TYR A 303 4.44 -1.65 29.93
N TYR A 304 3.45 -1.77 30.85
CA TYR A 304 2.64 -2.97 31.02
C TYR A 304 1.17 -2.63 31.22
N THR A 305 0.30 -3.46 30.67
CA THR A 305 -1.11 -3.53 30.98
C THR A 305 -1.35 -4.65 32.00
N LEU A 306 -2.07 -4.35 33.07
CA LEU A 306 -2.39 -5.26 34.15
C LEU A 306 -3.89 -5.58 34.12
N GLU A 307 -4.26 -6.87 34.25
CA GLU A 307 -5.60 -7.26 34.64
C GLU A 307 -5.59 -7.59 36.12
N VAL A 308 -6.41 -6.91 36.92
CA VAL A 308 -6.41 -7.02 38.35
C VAL A 308 -7.82 -7.29 38.91
N GLU A 309 -7.93 -8.08 39.96
CA GLU A 309 -9.16 -8.29 40.70
C GLU A 309 -9.50 -7.11 41.59
N PRO A 310 -10.74 -6.99 42.07
CA PRO A 310 -11.15 -5.88 42.94
C PRO A 310 -10.31 -5.70 44.22
N ASP A 311 -9.70 -6.76 44.74
CA ASP A 311 -8.81 -6.72 45.92
C ASP A 311 -7.36 -6.35 45.58
N GLY A 312 -7.07 -6.12 44.26
CA GLY A 312 -5.74 -5.82 43.75
C GLY A 312 -4.89 -7.04 43.41
N THR A 313 -5.45 -8.24 43.40
CA THR A 313 -4.76 -9.43 42.93
C THR A 313 -4.53 -9.34 41.41
N ILE A 314 -3.28 -9.49 40.97
CA ILE A 314 -2.92 -9.40 39.56
C ILE A 314 -3.19 -10.74 38.91
N ARG A 315 -4.12 -10.78 37.94
CA ARG A 315 -4.43 -11.97 37.13
C ARG A 315 -3.40 -12.17 36.02
N GLN A 316 -3.04 -11.09 35.36
CA GLN A 316 -2.03 -11.12 34.31
C GLN A 316 -1.35 -9.78 34.09
N THR A 317 -0.15 -9.86 33.57
CA THR A 317 0.66 -8.73 33.10
C THR A 317 1.01 -8.94 31.64
N ARG A 318 0.84 -7.94 30.79
CA ARG A 318 1.18 -8.01 29.38
C ARG A 318 1.87 -6.73 28.93
N THR A 319 2.93 -6.89 28.15
CA THR A 319 3.60 -5.82 27.44
C THR A 319 3.34 -5.95 25.93
N PHE A 320 4.08 -5.26 25.09
CA PHE A 320 3.86 -5.23 23.64
C PHE A 320 3.63 -6.64 23.05
N TYR A 321 2.69 -6.74 22.11
CA TYR A 321 2.30 -7.98 21.42
C TYR A 321 1.82 -9.11 22.36
N ASN A 322 1.17 -8.78 23.49
CA ASN A 322 0.73 -9.70 24.53
C ASN A 322 1.88 -10.51 25.18
N GLN A 323 3.10 -10.05 25.07
CA GLN A 323 4.24 -10.72 25.70
C GLN A 323 4.28 -10.47 27.20
N GLN A 324 5.04 -11.31 27.88
CA GLN A 324 5.43 -11.13 29.26
C GLN A 324 6.94 -11.31 29.30
N ASN A 325 7.65 -10.21 29.52
CA ASN A 325 9.10 -10.20 29.56
C ASN A 325 9.61 -10.32 30.99
N GLU A 326 10.84 -10.73 31.16
CA GLU A 326 11.48 -10.87 32.48
C GLU A 326 11.65 -9.54 33.21
N ASP A 327 11.65 -8.41 32.50
CA ASP A 327 11.79 -7.06 33.07
C ASP A 327 10.63 -6.64 33.99
N ILE A 328 9.47 -7.33 33.96
CA ILE A 328 8.37 -7.13 34.93
C ILE A 328 8.84 -7.48 36.35
N GLU A 329 9.80 -8.36 36.51
CA GLU A 329 10.36 -8.72 37.83
C GLU A 329 11.04 -7.52 38.51
N LEU A 330 11.55 -6.55 37.71
CA LEU A 330 12.12 -5.30 38.25
C LEU A 330 11.04 -4.46 38.99
N ALA A 331 9.78 -4.55 38.55
CA ALA A 331 8.67 -3.86 39.20
C ALA A 331 8.01 -4.67 40.36
N ARG A 332 8.50 -5.87 40.66
CA ARG A 332 7.88 -6.79 41.65
C ARG A 332 7.69 -6.15 43.02
N ASP A 333 8.74 -5.54 43.58
CA ASP A 333 8.68 -4.91 44.90
C ASP A 333 7.71 -3.74 44.94
N PHE A 334 7.63 -2.97 43.85
CA PHE A 334 6.67 -1.91 43.67
C PHE A 334 5.22 -2.47 43.66
N LEU A 335 4.98 -3.51 42.86
CA LEU A 335 3.65 -4.14 42.77
C LEU A 335 3.18 -4.73 44.12
N VAL A 336 4.08 -5.37 44.88
CA VAL A 336 3.78 -5.87 46.23
C VAL A 336 3.44 -4.73 47.20
N LYS A 337 4.19 -3.62 47.17
CA LYS A 337 3.90 -2.42 47.98
C LYS A 337 2.55 -1.81 47.59
N TRP A 338 2.27 -1.69 46.32
CA TRP A 338 1.00 -1.20 45.80
C TRP A 338 -0.17 -2.05 46.28
N GLN A 339 -0.12 -3.37 46.10
CA GLN A 339 -1.18 -4.29 46.57
C GLN A 339 -1.43 -4.18 48.06
N LYS A 340 -0.37 -4.10 48.86
CA LYS A 340 -0.48 -3.94 50.34
C LYS A 340 -1.15 -2.61 50.73
N GLN A 341 -0.82 -1.53 50.00
CA GLN A 341 -1.44 -0.22 50.22
C GLN A 341 -2.91 -0.19 49.79
N LEU A 342 -3.21 -0.79 48.64
CA LEU A 342 -4.56 -0.90 48.11
C LEU A 342 -5.47 -1.66 49.08
N LYS A 343 -5.05 -2.83 49.58
CA LYS A 343 -5.81 -3.62 50.56
C LYS A 343 -6.11 -2.82 51.83
N LYS A 344 -5.16 -1.98 52.29
CA LYS A 344 -5.39 -1.09 53.44
C LYS A 344 -6.42 0.03 53.13
N LYS A 345 -6.41 0.57 51.89
CA LYS A 345 -7.37 1.59 51.48
C LYS A 345 -8.78 0.99 51.39
N LEU A 346 -8.93 -0.17 50.76
CA LEU A 346 -10.22 -0.86 50.60
C LEU A 346 -10.83 -1.23 51.94
N ALA A 347 -10.06 -1.82 52.85
CA ALA A 347 -10.52 -2.17 54.20
C ALA A 347 -11.01 -0.93 55.00
N LYS A 348 -10.41 0.25 54.83
CA LYS A 348 -10.86 1.49 55.44
C LYS A 348 -12.16 2.02 54.84
N GLU A 349 -12.38 1.82 53.52
CA GLU A 349 -13.63 2.20 52.85
C GLU A 349 -14.78 1.32 53.31
N ASP A 350 -14.56 0.01 53.35
CA ASP A 350 -15.58 -0.96 53.83
C ASP A 350 -15.99 -0.68 55.25
N TYR A 351 -15.03 -0.36 56.13
CA TYR A 351 -15.34 0.03 57.53
C TYR A 351 -16.18 1.31 57.60
N LYS A 352 -15.88 2.31 56.76
CA LYS A 352 -16.67 3.56 56.73
C LYS A 352 -18.08 3.36 56.18
N LEU A 353 -18.28 2.40 55.28
CA LEU A 353 -19.60 2.02 54.75
C LEU A 353 -20.44 1.22 55.77
N ALA A 354 -19.78 0.38 56.56
CA ALA A 354 -20.43 -0.44 57.59
C ALA A 354 -20.84 0.35 58.85
N VAL A 355 -20.28 1.54 59.06
CA VAL A 355 -20.54 2.41 60.23
C VAL A 355 -21.54 3.55 59.89
N LYS A 356 -21.96 3.69 58.64
CA LYS A 356 -23.06 4.54 58.21
C LYS A 356 -24.37 3.76 58.14
#